data_1cc96cbc29bee7d0d104107b2b1e1189
#
_entry.id   1cc96cbc29bee7d0d104107b2b1e1189
#
_cell.length_a   1.000
_cell.length_b   1.000
_cell.length_c   1.000
_cell.angle_alpha   90.00
_cell.angle_beta   90.00
_cell.angle_gamma   90.00
#
_symmetry.space_group_name_H-M   'P 1'
#
loop_
_entity.id
_entity.type
_entity.pdbx_description
1 polymer ?
#
loop_
_entity_poly.entity_id
_entity_poly.type
_entity_poly.pdbx_seq_one_letter_code
_entity_poly.pdbx_strand_id
1 'polypeptide(L)'
;DKTNTAALELAQLGQAIDHMAENLEKQEDVRRQLTSDVAHELRTPVANVSSQLEAMIEEVWEPTKERLQSCYDELGRISGIISDLEKLRQIEASNMVLEKEPVDLLELAQAVKTAFEPELAKKKLTCMVTGESAIISGDQRRLHQVIFNLVSNAVKYSTESGQILIDIHNSGKNVQLTVKDQGIGIAKEDIPLIFERFYRTDRSRNRKTGGAGIGLTIVKAIVLAHGGNISVESVKGCGSCFMVVLPKK
;
A
#
# COMPACT_ATOMS: atom_id res chain seq x y z
N ASP A 1 -10.62 -54.09 -7.75
CA ASP A 1 -9.71 -52.91 -7.93
C ASP A 1 -10.40 -51.67 -8.49
N LYS A 2 -11.32 -51.79 -9.51
CA LYS A 2 -12.01 -50.63 -10.10
C LYS A 2 -12.95 -49.89 -9.13
N THR A 3 -13.58 -50.57 -8.19
CA THR A 3 -14.47 -49.97 -7.18
C THR A 3 -13.70 -49.15 -6.15
N ASN A 4 -12.48 -49.54 -5.82
CA ASN A 4 -11.65 -48.80 -4.86
C ASN A 4 -11.08 -47.51 -5.50
N THR A 5 -10.77 -47.57 -6.81
CA THR A 5 -10.31 -46.37 -7.56
C THR A 5 -11.44 -45.34 -7.71
N ALA A 6 -12.67 -45.77 -8.04
CA ALA A 6 -13.83 -44.89 -8.15
C ALA A 6 -14.20 -44.22 -6.78
N ALA A 7 -14.07 -44.94 -5.67
CA ALA A 7 -14.30 -44.38 -4.34
C ALA A 7 -13.25 -43.34 -3.98
N LEU A 8 -11.98 -43.57 -4.36
CA LEU A 8 -10.89 -42.59 -4.16
C LEU A 8 -11.09 -41.34 -4.99
N GLU A 9 -11.49 -41.48 -6.27
CA GLU A 9 -11.78 -40.35 -7.15
C GLU A 9 -12.96 -39.52 -6.66
N LEU A 10 -14.03 -40.16 -6.14
CA LEU A 10 -15.17 -39.47 -5.54
C LEU A 10 -14.77 -38.72 -4.26
N ALA A 11 -13.90 -39.29 -3.43
CA ALA A 11 -13.39 -38.63 -2.24
C ALA A 11 -12.51 -37.42 -2.60
N GLN A 12 -11.66 -37.54 -3.61
CA GLN A 12 -10.86 -36.41 -4.12
C GLN A 12 -11.72 -35.31 -4.72
N LEU A 13 -12.77 -35.65 -5.47
CA LEU A 13 -13.73 -34.68 -6.01
C LEU A 13 -14.48 -33.98 -4.88
N GLY A 14 -14.91 -34.69 -3.84
CA GLY A 14 -15.53 -34.10 -2.65
C GLY A 14 -14.61 -33.09 -1.97
N GLN A 15 -13.34 -33.45 -1.71
CA GLN A 15 -12.36 -32.54 -1.15
C GLN A 15 -12.09 -31.29 -2.02
N ALA A 16 -12.07 -31.48 -3.34
CA ALA A 16 -11.89 -30.34 -4.27
C ALA A 16 -13.10 -29.37 -4.24
N ILE A 17 -14.31 -29.93 -4.13
CA ILE A 17 -15.54 -29.12 -3.99
C ILE A 17 -15.56 -28.37 -2.65
N ASP A 18 -15.24 -29.04 -1.55
CA ASP A 18 -15.18 -28.43 -0.22
C ASP A 18 -14.13 -27.28 -0.21
N HIS A 19 -12.96 -27.52 -0.77
CA HIS A 19 -11.92 -26.49 -0.89
C HIS A 19 -12.35 -25.32 -1.77
N MET A 20 -13.12 -25.59 -2.86
CA MET A 20 -13.71 -24.54 -3.70
C MET A 20 -14.75 -23.72 -2.90
N ALA A 21 -15.64 -24.39 -2.16
CA ALA A 21 -16.65 -23.74 -1.35
C ALA A 21 -16.02 -22.82 -0.28
N GLU A 22 -15.01 -23.32 0.44
CA GLU A 22 -14.26 -22.52 1.42
C GLU A 22 -13.57 -21.31 0.78
N ASN A 23 -13.00 -21.47 -0.42
CA ASN A 23 -12.35 -20.36 -1.12
C ASN A 23 -13.38 -19.31 -1.58
N LEU A 24 -14.55 -19.74 -2.07
CA LEU A 24 -15.62 -18.84 -2.45
C LEU A 24 -16.17 -18.07 -1.24
N GLU A 25 -16.39 -18.73 -0.11
CA GLU A 25 -16.84 -18.09 1.13
C GLU A 25 -15.83 -17.04 1.61
N LYS A 26 -14.55 -17.39 1.65
CA LYS A 26 -13.48 -16.44 1.97
C LYS A 26 -13.43 -15.24 1.03
N GLN A 27 -13.61 -15.47 -0.28
CA GLN A 27 -13.65 -14.37 -1.26
C GLN A 27 -14.86 -13.46 -1.04
N GLU A 28 -16.03 -14.03 -0.72
CA GLU A 28 -17.25 -13.27 -0.47
C GLU A 28 -17.13 -12.44 0.81
N ASP A 29 -16.57 -13.00 1.88
CA ASP A 29 -16.32 -12.29 3.14
C ASP A 29 -15.34 -11.13 2.94
N VAL A 30 -14.25 -11.37 2.22
CA VAL A 30 -13.29 -10.32 1.85
C VAL A 30 -13.96 -9.21 1.05
N ARG A 31 -14.85 -9.55 0.11
CA ARG A 31 -15.59 -8.58 -0.71
C ARG A 31 -16.58 -7.77 0.13
N ARG A 32 -17.32 -8.42 1.04
CA ARG A 32 -18.25 -7.75 1.97
C ARG A 32 -17.52 -6.78 2.90
N GLN A 33 -16.40 -7.23 3.47
CA GLN A 33 -15.56 -6.40 4.32
C GLN A 33 -15.05 -5.18 3.57
N LEU A 34 -14.53 -5.37 2.34
CA LEU A 34 -14.06 -4.28 1.49
C LEU A 34 -15.16 -3.23 1.25
N THR A 35 -16.37 -3.67 0.91
CA THR A 35 -17.50 -2.76 0.65
C THR A 35 -17.87 -1.96 1.89
N SER A 36 -17.88 -2.60 3.06
CA SER A 36 -18.16 -1.96 4.35
C SER A 36 -17.09 -0.93 4.71
N ASP A 37 -15.82 -1.29 4.56
CA ASP A 37 -14.68 -0.41 4.88
C ASP A 37 -14.65 0.83 3.99
N VAL A 38 -14.88 0.63 2.67
CA VAL A 38 -15.01 1.72 1.70
C VAL A 38 -16.14 2.67 2.06
N ALA A 39 -17.32 2.13 2.35
CA ALA A 39 -18.47 2.95 2.71
C ALA A 39 -18.19 3.79 3.99
N HIS A 40 -17.48 3.21 4.95
CA HIS A 40 -17.10 3.90 6.19
C HIS A 40 -16.07 5.01 5.93
N GLU A 41 -15.00 4.71 5.17
CA GLU A 41 -13.93 5.67 4.87
C GLU A 41 -14.37 6.81 3.94
N LEU A 42 -15.41 6.62 3.11
CA LEU A 42 -15.99 7.67 2.30
C LEU A 42 -17.03 8.51 3.05
N ARG A 43 -17.81 7.89 3.95
CA ARG A 43 -18.87 8.61 4.70
C ARG A 43 -18.33 9.76 5.52
N THR A 44 -17.21 9.56 6.20
CA THR A 44 -16.62 10.56 7.09
C THR A 44 -16.19 11.84 6.36
N PRO A 45 -15.37 11.81 5.30
CA PRO A 45 -15.01 13.02 4.57
C PRO A 45 -16.19 13.68 3.86
N VAL A 46 -17.13 12.89 3.32
CA VAL A 46 -18.36 13.44 2.70
C VAL A 46 -19.18 14.19 3.75
N ALA A 47 -19.43 13.60 4.92
CA ALA A 47 -20.17 14.26 6.00
C ALA A 47 -19.48 15.55 6.47
N ASN A 48 -18.14 15.56 6.56
CA ASN A 48 -17.37 16.76 6.92
C ASN A 48 -17.53 17.89 5.90
N VAL A 49 -17.43 17.59 4.59
CA VAL A 49 -17.64 18.58 3.54
C VAL A 49 -19.07 19.09 3.54
N SER A 50 -20.07 18.19 3.62
CA SER A 50 -21.46 18.56 3.66
C SER A 50 -21.77 19.47 4.84
N SER A 51 -21.35 19.13 6.05
CA SER A 51 -21.57 19.95 7.26
C SER A 51 -20.91 21.33 7.17
N GLN A 52 -19.70 21.43 6.60
CA GLN A 52 -19.05 22.74 6.41
C GLN A 52 -19.78 23.59 5.36
N LEU A 53 -20.24 22.98 4.28
CA LEU A 53 -21.00 23.69 3.24
C LEU A 53 -22.38 24.11 3.75
N GLU A 54 -23.10 23.25 4.48
CA GLU A 54 -24.38 23.58 5.13
C GLU A 54 -24.25 24.79 6.05
N ALA A 55 -23.24 24.79 6.94
CA ALA A 55 -23.00 25.89 7.86
C ALA A 55 -22.68 27.22 7.12
N MET A 56 -22.06 27.16 5.93
CA MET A 56 -21.82 28.34 5.11
C MET A 56 -23.07 28.77 4.34
N ILE A 57 -23.89 27.84 3.86
CA ILE A 57 -25.16 28.14 3.16
C ILE A 57 -26.20 28.74 4.13
N GLU A 58 -26.25 28.25 5.38
CA GLU A 58 -27.12 28.77 6.43
C GLU A 58 -26.59 30.04 7.10
N GLU A 59 -25.51 30.62 6.57
CA GLU A 59 -24.88 31.86 7.07
C GLU A 59 -24.38 31.75 8.53
N VAL A 60 -24.30 30.53 9.09
CA VAL A 60 -23.69 30.26 10.40
C VAL A 60 -22.18 30.46 10.37
N TRP A 61 -21.57 30.15 9.23
CA TRP A 61 -20.17 30.38 8.97
C TRP A 61 -19.94 31.26 7.73
N GLU A 62 -19.03 32.21 7.84
CA GLU A 62 -18.56 32.94 6.66
C GLU A 62 -17.76 32.03 5.73
N PRO A 63 -17.98 32.09 4.40
CA PRO A 63 -17.24 31.31 3.40
C PRO A 63 -15.84 31.87 3.17
N THR A 64 -14.96 31.75 4.17
CA THR A 64 -13.58 32.21 4.05
C THR A 64 -12.76 31.32 3.12
N LYS A 65 -11.66 31.88 2.57
CA LYS A 65 -10.74 31.13 1.70
C LYS A 65 -10.21 29.88 2.37
N GLU A 66 -9.90 29.93 3.67
CA GLU A 66 -9.36 28.81 4.45
C GLU A 66 -10.39 27.68 4.58
N ARG A 67 -11.67 28.00 4.76
CA ARG A 67 -12.74 27.00 4.86
C ARG A 67 -13.03 26.35 3.52
N LEU A 68 -13.09 27.15 2.45
CA LEU A 68 -13.24 26.64 1.09
C LEU A 68 -12.04 25.75 0.71
N GLN A 69 -10.82 26.14 1.07
CA GLN A 69 -9.63 25.32 0.87
C GLN A 69 -9.70 24.00 1.66
N SER A 70 -10.22 24.04 2.89
CA SER A 70 -10.43 22.81 3.69
C SER A 70 -11.41 21.85 3.02
N CYS A 71 -12.51 22.35 2.45
CA CYS A 71 -13.46 21.53 1.68
C CYS A 71 -12.80 20.96 0.41
N TYR A 72 -12.02 21.77 -0.30
CA TYR A 72 -11.31 21.34 -1.51
C TYR A 72 -10.29 20.24 -1.21
N ASP A 73 -9.52 20.38 -0.13
CA ASP A 73 -8.53 19.38 0.31
C ASP A 73 -9.21 18.06 0.68
N GLU A 74 -10.38 18.11 1.32
CA GLU A 74 -11.15 16.91 1.69
C GLU A 74 -11.76 16.20 0.46
N LEU A 75 -12.19 16.98 -0.58
CA LEU A 75 -12.58 16.41 -1.87
C LEU A 75 -11.41 15.74 -2.59
N GLY A 76 -10.23 16.34 -2.54
CA GLY A 76 -8.99 15.73 -3.04
C GLY A 76 -8.67 14.39 -2.34
N ARG A 77 -8.92 14.33 -1.02
CA ARG A 77 -8.78 13.09 -0.25
C ARG A 77 -9.77 12.00 -0.70
N ILE A 78 -11.04 12.35 -0.93
CA ILE A 78 -12.05 11.40 -1.47
C ILE A 78 -11.60 10.86 -2.83
N SER A 79 -11.13 11.72 -3.72
CA SER A 79 -10.61 11.32 -5.04
C SER A 79 -9.41 10.37 -4.91
N GLY A 80 -8.52 10.61 -3.94
CA GLY A 80 -7.42 9.70 -3.61
C GLY A 80 -7.88 8.32 -3.16
N ILE A 81 -8.89 8.25 -2.28
CA ILE A 81 -9.47 6.98 -1.80
C ILE A 81 -10.05 6.19 -2.99
N ILE A 82 -10.80 6.84 -3.87
CA ILE A 82 -11.40 6.21 -5.07
C ILE A 82 -10.30 5.65 -5.99
N SER A 83 -9.25 6.44 -6.26
CA SER A 83 -8.13 6.00 -7.09
C SER A 83 -7.40 4.78 -6.48
N ASP A 84 -7.19 4.77 -5.18
CA ASP A 84 -6.55 3.66 -4.49
C ASP A 84 -7.42 2.39 -4.51
N LEU A 85 -8.75 2.55 -4.43
CA LEU A 85 -9.71 1.46 -4.58
C LEU A 85 -9.68 0.86 -5.99
N GLU A 86 -9.60 1.69 -7.01
CA GLU A 86 -9.50 1.22 -8.40
C GLU A 86 -8.23 0.40 -8.61
N LYS A 87 -7.09 0.87 -8.05
CA LYS A 87 -5.82 0.13 -8.08
C LYS A 87 -5.94 -1.21 -7.34
N LEU A 88 -6.55 -1.22 -6.15
CA LEU A 88 -6.77 -2.44 -5.38
C LEU A 88 -7.65 -3.43 -6.14
N ARG A 89 -8.77 -2.95 -6.73
CA ARG A 89 -9.65 -3.78 -7.55
C ARG A 89 -8.93 -4.39 -8.75
N GLN A 90 -8.07 -3.63 -9.43
CA GLN A 90 -7.26 -4.15 -10.55
C GLN A 90 -6.29 -5.24 -10.11
N ILE A 91 -5.77 -5.15 -8.88
CA ILE A 91 -4.87 -6.15 -8.31
C ILE A 91 -5.62 -7.42 -7.94
N GLU A 92 -6.87 -7.31 -7.45
CA GLU A 92 -7.68 -8.44 -6.98
C GLU A 92 -8.49 -9.14 -8.10
N ALA A 93 -9.01 -8.38 -9.06
CA ALA A 93 -9.88 -8.91 -10.14
C ALA A 93 -9.12 -9.74 -11.17
N SER A 94 -7.81 -9.64 -11.21
CA SER A 94 -6.98 -10.49 -12.04
C SER A 94 -6.20 -11.44 -11.14
N ASN A 95 -6.17 -12.72 -11.47
CA ASN A 95 -4.91 -13.47 -11.34
C ASN A 95 -3.87 -12.57 -12.02
N MET A 96 -3.19 -11.70 -11.25
CA MET A 96 -2.41 -10.57 -11.77
C MET A 96 -1.46 -11.09 -12.83
N VAL A 97 -1.88 -10.98 -14.10
CA VAL A 97 -1.00 -11.31 -15.22
C VAL A 97 0.04 -10.22 -15.25
N LEU A 98 1.24 -10.55 -14.79
CA LEU A 98 2.37 -9.63 -14.80
C LEU A 98 2.95 -9.55 -16.21
N GLU A 99 3.12 -8.34 -16.73
CA GLU A 99 3.88 -8.07 -17.95
C GLU A 99 5.37 -8.09 -17.59
N LYS A 100 5.95 -9.30 -17.47
CA LYS A 100 7.34 -9.47 -17.02
C LYS A 100 8.32 -9.11 -18.09
N GLU A 101 9.23 -8.20 -17.75
CA GLU A 101 10.39 -7.77 -18.54
C GLU A 101 11.63 -7.65 -17.64
N PRO A 102 12.84 -7.56 -18.20
CA PRO A 102 14.02 -7.25 -17.40
C PRO A 102 13.92 -5.84 -16.81
N VAL A 103 13.92 -5.72 -15.48
CA VAL A 103 13.79 -4.46 -14.74
C VAL A 103 15.00 -4.28 -13.84
N ASP A 104 15.72 -3.17 -13.97
CA ASP A 104 16.76 -2.76 -13.02
C ASP A 104 16.13 -2.01 -11.85
N LEU A 105 16.17 -2.61 -10.66
CA LEU A 105 15.59 -2.01 -9.46
C LEU A 105 16.33 -0.75 -8.98
N LEU A 106 17.64 -0.63 -9.27
CA LEU A 106 18.42 0.56 -8.93
C LEU A 106 17.97 1.77 -9.77
N GLU A 107 17.85 1.59 -11.09
CA GLU A 107 17.34 2.65 -11.97
C GLU A 107 15.93 3.07 -11.59
N LEU A 108 15.08 2.08 -11.27
CA LEU A 108 13.70 2.33 -10.85
C LEU A 108 13.63 3.11 -9.54
N ALA A 109 14.48 2.79 -8.57
CA ALA A 109 14.57 3.49 -7.29
C ALA A 109 15.08 4.94 -7.47
N GLN A 110 16.02 5.16 -8.37
CA GLN A 110 16.52 6.50 -8.71
C GLN A 110 15.42 7.35 -9.36
N ALA A 111 14.66 6.79 -10.29
CA ALA A 111 13.54 7.47 -10.92
C ALA A 111 12.47 7.88 -9.90
N VAL A 112 12.12 6.98 -8.97
CA VAL A 112 11.18 7.29 -7.88
C VAL A 112 11.73 8.38 -6.96
N LYS A 113 13.01 8.31 -6.54
CA LYS A 113 13.63 9.36 -5.74
C LYS A 113 13.48 10.73 -6.41
N THR A 114 13.78 10.83 -7.71
CA THR A 114 13.68 12.09 -8.47
C THR A 114 12.25 12.62 -8.47
N ALA A 115 11.25 11.74 -8.60
CA ALA A 115 9.84 12.16 -8.54
C ALA A 115 9.44 12.77 -7.18
N PHE A 116 10.12 12.42 -6.09
CA PHE A 116 9.86 12.95 -4.75
C PHE A 116 10.74 14.16 -4.36
N GLU A 117 11.62 14.67 -5.22
CA GLU A 117 12.49 15.82 -4.90
C GLU A 117 11.73 17.04 -4.36
N PRO A 118 10.55 17.44 -4.89
CA PRO A 118 9.80 18.58 -4.36
C PRO A 118 9.34 18.38 -2.91
N GLU A 119 8.81 17.19 -2.59
CA GLU A 119 8.33 16.83 -1.26
C GLU A 119 9.50 16.69 -0.26
N LEU A 120 10.61 16.11 -0.70
CA LEU A 120 11.84 16.00 0.07
C LEU A 120 12.37 17.39 0.44
N ALA A 121 12.45 18.29 -0.54
CA ALA A 121 12.89 19.66 -0.32
C ALA A 121 11.98 20.43 0.66
N LYS A 122 10.64 20.28 0.50
CA LYS A 122 9.66 20.92 1.38
C LYS A 122 9.82 20.52 2.84
N LYS A 123 10.18 19.26 3.12
CA LYS A 123 10.42 18.73 4.48
C LYS A 123 11.89 18.74 4.89
N LYS A 124 12.80 19.23 4.04
CA LYS A 124 14.26 19.20 4.24
C LYS A 124 14.78 17.77 4.47
N LEU A 125 14.16 16.77 3.87
CA LEU A 125 14.57 15.38 3.98
C LEU A 125 15.74 15.09 3.04
N THR A 126 16.67 14.25 3.50
CA THR A 126 17.72 13.69 2.63
C THR A 126 17.30 12.29 2.20
N CYS A 127 17.27 12.02 0.89
CA CYS A 127 17.02 10.69 0.35
C CYS A 127 18.24 10.19 -0.42
N MET A 128 18.77 9.05 0.00
CA MET A 128 19.90 8.40 -0.68
C MET A 128 19.45 7.08 -1.29
N VAL A 129 19.95 6.79 -2.50
CA VAL A 129 19.81 5.49 -3.15
C VAL A 129 21.20 4.87 -3.21
N THR A 130 21.34 3.68 -2.66
CA THR A 130 22.60 2.94 -2.56
C THR A 130 22.43 1.53 -3.13
N GLY A 131 23.52 0.83 -3.32
CA GLY A 131 23.53 -0.53 -3.81
C GLY A 131 24.09 -0.67 -5.22
N GLU A 132 23.78 -1.78 -5.85
CA GLU A 132 24.27 -2.16 -7.19
C GLU A 132 23.09 -2.43 -8.15
N SER A 133 23.35 -2.32 -9.45
CA SER A 133 22.40 -2.69 -10.49
C SER A 133 21.90 -4.13 -10.25
N ALA A 134 20.61 -4.30 -10.19
CA ALA A 134 19.97 -5.57 -9.87
C ALA A 134 18.77 -5.80 -10.79
N ILE A 135 19.02 -6.60 -11.84
CA ILE A 135 18.01 -6.92 -12.85
C ILE A 135 17.20 -8.12 -12.37
N ILE A 136 15.87 -7.96 -12.37
CA ILE A 136 14.91 -9.03 -12.11
C ILE A 136 13.92 -9.17 -13.28
N SER A 137 13.28 -10.33 -13.40
CA SER A 137 12.14 -10.53 -14.31
C SER A 137 10.85 -10.08 -13.61
N GLY A 138 10.35 -8.90 -13.95
CA GLY A 138 9.20 -8.32 -13.27
C GLY A 138 8.41 -7.32 -14.11
N ASP A 139 7.27 -6.91 -13.60
CA ASP A 139 6.44 -5.86 -14.21
C ASP A 139 6.93 -4.49 -13.72
N GLN A 140 7.53 -3.71 -14.62
CA GLN A 140 8.14 -2.42 -14.31
C GLN A 140 7.15 -1.45 -13.66
N ARG A 141 5.92 -1.37 -14.16
CA ARG A 141 4.89 -0.47 -13.62
C ARG A 141 4.51 -0.84 -12.19
N ARG A 142 4.35 -2.14 -11.94
CA ARG A 142 3.98 -2.65 -10.61
C ARG A 142 5.14 -2.51 -9.63
N LEU A 143 6.36 -2.78 -10.04
CA LEU A 143 7.55 -2.57 -9.20
C LEU A 143 7.79 -1.09 -8.90
N HIS A 144 7.57 -0.20 -9.88
CA HIS A 144 7.56 1.24 -9.65
C HIS A 144 6.53 1.62 -8.56
N GLN A 145 5.31 1.06 -8.63
CA GLN A 145 4.25 1.31 -7.65
C GLN A 145 4.66 0.84 -6.24
N VAL A 146 5.39 -0.29 -6.12
CA VAL A 146 5.95 -0.78 -4.84
C VAL A 146 6.89 0.26 -4.24
N ILE A 147 7.91 0.67 -5.01
CA ILE A 147 8.92 1.62 -4.53
C ILE A 147 8.27 2.96 -4.21
N PHE A 148 7.40 3.46 -5.09
CA PHE A 148 6.66 4.71 -4.89
C PHE A 148 5.85 4.71 -3.58
N ASN A 149 5.10 3.64 -3.29
CA ASN A 149 4.31 3.55 -2.06
C ASN A 149 5.18 3.50 -0.80
N LEU A 150 6.30 2.77 -0.84
CA LEU A 150 7.23 2.71 0.29
C LEU A 150 7.91 4.06 0.53
N VAL A 151 8.39 4.72 -0.53
CA VAL A 151 9.03 6.05 -0.45
C VAL A 151 8.01 7.12 -0.02
N SER A 152 6.79 7.08 -0.55
CA SER A 152 5.69 7.96 -0.12
C SER A 152 5.41 7.85 1.38
N ASN A 153 5.38 6.63 1.91
CA ASN A 153 5.23 6.42 3.35
C ASN A 153 6.45 6.96 4.12
N ALA A 154 7.67 6.70 3.66
CA ALA A 154 8.88 7.21 4.28
C ALA A 154 8.89 8.75 4.33
N VAL A 155 8.58 9.44 3.21
CA VAL A 155 8.47 10.91 3.15
C VAL A 155 7.37 11.42 4.08
N LYS A 156 6.21 10.74 4.10
CA LYS A 156 5.06 11.15 4.90
C LYS A 156 5.33 11.09 6.39
N TYR A 157 5.93 10.01 6.86
CA TYR A 157 6.09 9.72 8.29
C TYR A 157 7.46 10.09 8.86
N SER A 158 8.43 10.47 8.02
CA SER A 158 9.70 11.04 8.48
C SER A 158 9.50 12.39 9.14
N THR A 159 10.31 12.63 10.16
CA THR A 159 10.46 13.96 10.80
C THR A 159 11.21 14.93 9.88
N GLU A 160 11.02 16.23 10.06
CA GLU A 160 11.80 17.24 9.32
C GLU A 160 13.30 17.02 9.49
N SER A 161 14.05 17.24 8.42
CA SER A 161 15.51 17.04 8.34
C SER A 161 15.96 15.58 8.57
N GLY A 162 15.05 14.62 8.53
CA GLY A 162 15.36 13.19 8.61
C GLY A 162 16.00 12.64 7.35
N GLN A 163 16.41 11.37 7.43
CA GLN A 163 17.03 10.66 6.31
C GLN A 163 16.15 9.49 5.87
N ILE A 164 16.11 9.29 4.54
CA ILE A 164 15.52 8.13 3.90
C ILE A 164 16.63 7.44 3.12
N LEU A 165 16.77 6.13 3.31
CA LEU A 165 17.72 5.30 2.58
C LEU A 165 16.96 4.25 1.78
N ILE A 166 17.21 4.21 0.48
CA ILE A 166 16.76 3.14 -0.40
C ILE A 166 18.01 2.34 -0.75
N ASP A 167 18.06 1.08 -0.39
CA ASP A 167 19.20 0.21 -0.65
C ASP A 167 18.80 -1.02 -1.47
N ILE A 168 19.58 -1.33 -2.48
CA ILE A 168 19.38 -2.50 -3.34
C ILE A 168 20.58 -3.42 -3.22
N HIS A 169 20.33 -4.62 -2.77
CA HIS A 169 21.36 -5.62 -2.54
C HIS A 169 21.08 -6.94 -3.25
N ASN A 170 22.08 -7.48 -3.96
CA ASN A 170 21.99 -8.80 -4.56
C ASN A 170 22.26 -9.89 -3.50
N SER A 171 21.25 -10.74 -3.22
CA SER A 171 21.33 -11.84 -2.28
C SER A 171 21.18 -13.19 -3.00
N GLY A 172 22.22 -13.63 -3.68
CA GLY A 172 22.24 -14.90 -4.42
C GLY A 172 21.18 -14.98 -5.51
N LYS A 173 20.12 -15.79 -5.30
CA LYS A 173 19.00 -15.95 -6.25
C LYS A 173 17.93 -14.85 -6.14
N ASN A 174 18.04 -13.99 -5.15
CA ASN A 174 17.08 -12.94 -4.87
C ASN A 174 17.73 -11.56 -4.93
N VAL A 175 16.91 -10.54 -5.07
CA VAL A 175 17.28 -9.14 -4.84
C VAL A 175 16.50 -8.64 -3.65
N GLN A 176 17.17 -7.93 -2.76
CA GLN A 176 16.59 -7.26 -1.63
C GLN A 176 16.53 -5.76 -1.90
N LEU A 177 15.35 -5.19 -1.81
CA LEU A 177 15.10 -3.75 -1.81
C LEU A 177 14.71 -3.35 -0.37
N THR A 178 15.44 -2.42 0.20
CA THR A 178 15.18 -1.89 1.54
C THR A 178 14.84 -0.41 1.46
N VAL A 179 13.78 0.02 2.13
CA VAL A 179 13.44 1.43 2.32
C VAL A 179 13.41 1.71 3.81
N LYS A 180 14.37 2.51 4.28
CA LYS A 180 14.54 2.87 5.69
C LYS A 180 14.27 4.35 5.89
N ASP A 181 13.50 4.69 6.91
CA ASP A 181 13.19 6.05 7.31
C ASP A 181 13.58 6.32 8.78
N GLN A 182 13.73 7.59 9.12
CA GLN A 182 13.92 8.09 10.48
C GLN A 182 12.66 8.82 10.94
N GLY A 183 11.52 8.13 10.85
CA GLY A 183 10.21 8.69 11.17
C GLY A 183 9.72 8.32 12.57
N ILE A 184 8.41 8.45 12.72
CA ILE A 184 7.71 8.17 13.99
C ILE A 184 7.75 6.69 14.40
N GLY A 185 8.13 5.79 13.48
CA GLY A 185 8.11 4.35 13.69
C GLY A 185 6.70 3.78 13.90
N ILE A 186 6.63 2.46 14.08
CA ILE A 186 5.39 1.69 14.21
C ILE A 186 5.43 0.97 15.56
N ALA A 187 4.32 0.98 16.29
CA ALA A 187 4.21 0.24 17.53
C ALA A 187 4.18 -1.27 17.25
N LYS A 188 4.72 -2.07 18.16
CA LYS A 188 4.88 -3.52 17.95
C LYS A 188 3.55 -4.24 17.69
N GLU A 189 2.49 -3.79 18.35
CA GLU A 189 1.13 -4.27 18.19
C GLU A 189 0.53 -3.98 16.82
N ASP A 190 0.97 -2.91 16.16
CA ASP A 190 0.48 -2.49 14.84
C ASP A 190 1.18 -3.23 13.68
N ILE A 191 2.41 -3.71 13.88
CA ILE A 191 3.23 -4.34 12.83
C ILE A 191 2.48 -5.45 12.06
N PRO A 192 1.75 -6.37 12.69
CA PRO A 192 1.00 -7.40 11.97
C PRO A 192 -0.13 -6.85 11.10
N LEU A 193 -0.64 -5.66 11.44
CA LEU A 193 -1.86 -5.09 10.88
C LEU A 193 -1.60 -4.05 9.77
N ILE A 194 -0.38 -3.51 9.65
CA ILE A 194 -0.09 -2.43 8.69
C ILE A 194 -0.27 -2.83 7.22
N PHE A 195 -0.30 -4.12 6.91
CA PHE A 195 -0.55 -4.64 5.56
C PHE A 195 -2.04 -4.94 5.31
N GLU A 196 -2.87 -4.81 6.35
CA GLU A 196 -4.32 -4.95 6.21
C GLU A 196 -4.92 -3.71 5.55
N ARG A 197 -6.03 -3.89 4.84
CA ARG A 197 -6.71 -2.82 4.10
C ARG A 197 -7.26 -1.78 5.06
N PHE A 198 -7.11 -0.52 4.70
CA PHE A 198 -7.61 0.63 5.47
C PHE A 198 -7.04 0.74 6.89
N TYR A 199 -6.06 -0.11 7.24
CA TYR A 199 -5.45 -0.02 8.55
C TYR A 199 -4.56 1.22 8.66
N ARG A 200 -4.72 1.93 9.79
CA ARG A 200 -3.94 3.12 10.13
C ARG A 200 -3.68 3.12 11.63
N THR A 201 -2.44 3.37 12.01
CA THR A 201 -1.99 3.38 13.42
C THR A 201 -2.57 4.53 14.25
N ASP A 202 -3.04 5.60 13.60
CA ASP A 202 -3.61 6.79 14.26
C ASP A 202 -4.90 7.23 13.55
N ARG A 203 -6.05 6.75 14.02
CA ARG A 203 -7.39 7.15 13.52
C ARG A 203 -7.77 8.59 13.91
N SER A 204 -7.16 9.18 14.96
CA SER A 204 -7.64 10.41 15.56
C SER A 204 -6.79 11.67 15.35
N ARG A 205 -5.49 11.57 15.10
CA ARG A 205 -4.57 12.73 15.14
C ARG A 205 -4.13 13.32 13.80
N ASN A 206 -4.17 12.59 12.69
CA ASN A 206 -3.61 13.09 11.42
C ASN A 206 -4.58 13.05 10.25
N ARG A 207 -5.68 13.80 10.33
CA ARG A 207 -6.51 14.14 9.15
C ARG A 207 -5.72 14.88 8.07
N LYS A 208 -4.61 15.57 8.45
CA LYS A 208 -3.74 16.33 7.52
C LYS A 208 -2.80 15.47 6.67
N THR A 209 -2.51 14.24 7.05
CA THR A 209 -1.60 13.35 6.31
C THR A 209 -2.36 12.33 5.47
N GLY A 210 -3.13 12.77 4.49
CA GLY A 210 -3.96 11.96 3.59
C GLY A 210 -3.41 10.56 3.20
N GLY A 211 -4.32 9.62 2.91
CA GLY A 211 -4.05 8.26 2.45
C GLY A 211 -5.06 7.27 3.03
N ALA A 212 -5.63 6.43 2.16
CA ALA A 212 -6.71 5.49 2.49
C ALA A 212 -6.27 4.28 3.34
N GLY A 213 -4.95 4.12 3.64
CA GLY A 213 -4.45 2.90 4.31
C GLY A 213 -4.38 1.69 3.38
N ILE A 214 -4.35 1.89 2.06
CA ILE A 214 -4.32 0.83 1.05
C ILE A 214 -2.91 0.63 0.47
N GLY A 215 -2.03 1.61 0.60
CA GLY A 215 -0.71 1.59 -0.05
C GLY A 215 0.14 0.37 0.28
N LEU A 216 0.24 -0.02 1.55
CA LEU A 216 1.01 -1.20 1.96
C LEU A 216 0.33 -2.53 1.58
N THR A 217 -0.99 -2.57 1.54
CA THR A 217 -1.75 -3.73 1.02
C THR A 217 -1.42 -3.95 -0.47
N ILE A 218 -1.38 -2.87 -1.26
CA ILE A 218 -0.98 -2.91 -2.68
C ILE A 218 0.47 -3.41 -2.81
N VAL A 219 1.40 -2.90 -1.99
CA VAL A 219 2.79 -3.35 -1.99
C VAL A 219 2.88 -4.86 -1.73
N LYS A 220 2.23 -5.35 -0.69
CA LYS A 220 2.20 -6.78 -0.34
C LYS A 220 1.66 -7.64 -1.50
N ALA A 221 0.54 -7.23 -2.10
CA ALA A 221 -0.07 -7.96 -3.20
C ALA A 221 0.83 -8.03 -4.44
N ILE A 222 1.47 -6.91 -4.83
CA ILE A 222 2.39 -6.87 -5.96
C ILE A 222 3.63 -7.72 -5.70
N VAL A 223 4.22 -7.62 -4.52
CA VAL A 223 5.42 -8.38 -4.13
C VAL A 223 5.12 -9.88 -4.16
N LEU A 224 3.99 -10.32 -3.59
CA LEU A 224 3.56 -11.72 -3.62
C LEU A 224 3.30 -12.22 -5.04
N ALA A 225 2.70 -11.41 -5.91
CA ALA A 225 2.49 -11.75 -7.32
C ALA A 225 3.81 -11.96 -8.08
N HIS A 226 4.89 -11.27 -7.67
CA HIS A 226 6.23 -11.48 -8.20
C HIS A 226 6.97 -12.68 -7.56
N GLY A 227 6.31 -13.43 -6.68
CA GLY A 227 6.92 -14.56 -5.94
C GLY A 227 7.88 -14.11 -4.84
N GLY A 228 7.79 -12.86 -4.43
CA GLY A 228 8.61 -12.25 -3.39
C GLY A 228 7.97 -12.27 -2.01
N ASN A 229 8.63 -11.62 -1.07
CA ASN A 229 8.14 -11.40 0.29
C ASN A 229 8.43 -9.98 0.74
N ILE A 230 7.59 -9.45 1.64
CA ILE A 230 7.79 -8.16 2.31
C ILE A 230 7.76 -8.32 3.81
N SER A 231 8.67 -7.66 4.49
CA SER A 231 8.73 -7.58 5.94
C SER A 231 9.02 -6.14 6.39
N VAL A 232 8.83 -5.88 7.68
CA VAL A 232 9.12 -4.59 8.29
C VAL A 232 9.73 -4.78 9.66
N GLU A 233 10.76 -3.98 9.94
CA GLU A 233 11.33 -3.79 11.25
C GLU A 233 11.12 -2.33 11.65
N SER A 234 10.52 -2.09 12.81
CA SER A 234 10.24 -0.74 13.26
C SER A 234 10.22 -0.66 14.77
N VAL A 235 10.66 0.49 15.27
CA VAL A 235 10.58 0.85 16.68
C VAL A 235 9.95 2.24 16.78
N LYS A 236 8.91 2.36 17.57
CA LYS A 236 8.21 3.63 17.79
C LYS A 236 9.19 4.72 18.25
N GLY A 237 9.22 5.83 17.53
CA GLY A 237 10.15 6.95 17.75
C GLY A 237 11.51 6.82 17.05
N CYS A 238 11.84 5.68 16.42
CA CYS A 238 13.14 5.44 15.79
C CYS A 238 13.09 5.29 14.27
N GLY A 239 11.87 5.22 13.69
CA GLY A 239 11.66 5.01 12.27
C GLY A 239 11.31 3.57 11.89
N SER A 240 11.27 3.29 10.59
CA SER A 240 10.88 1.99 10.04
C SER A 240 11.84 1.56 8.93
N CYS A 241 11.97 0.26 8.77
CA CYS A 241 12.76 -0.38 7.72
C CYS A 241 11.88 -1.43 7.03
N PHE A 242 11.42 -1.11 5.83
CA PHE A 242 10.68 -2.04 4.98
C PHE A 242 11.65 -2.79 4.07
N MET A 243 11.53 -4.10 4.05
CA MET A 243 12.40 -5.01 3.29
C MET A 243 11.55 -5.83 2.32
N VAL A 244 11.82 -5.71 1.05
CA VAL A 244 11.20 -6.47 -0.04
C VAL A 244 12.24 -7.39 -0.64
N VAL A 245 11.93 -8.68 -0.71
CA VAL A 245 12.79 -9.72 -1.32
C VAL A 245 12.08 -10.24 -2.56
N LEU A 246 12.75 -10.15 -3.71
CA LEU A 246 12.21 -10.57 -5.01
C LEU A 246 13.14 -11.60 -5.66
N PRO A 247 12.60 -12.66 -6.29
CA PRO A 247 13.42 -13.59 -7.06
C PRO A 247 13.95 -12.91 -8.33
N LYS A 248 15.18 -13.29 -8.76
CA LYS A 248 15.78 -12.78 -10.00
C LYS A 248 15.12 -13.34 -11.27
N LYS A 249 14.48 -14.50 -11.16
CA LYS A 249 13.80 -15.21 -12.27
C LYS A 249 12.34 -15.44 -11.95
#